data_48ba8f1ef9b1845b32aee32392faef39
#
_entry.id   48ba8f1ef9b1845b32aee32392faef39
#
_cell.length_a   1.000
_cell.length_b   1.000
_cell.length_c   1.000
_cell.angle_alpha   90.00
_cell.angle_beta   90.00
_cell.angle_gamma   90.00
#
_symmetry.space_group_name_H-M   'P 1'
#
loop_
_entity.id
_entity.type
_entity.pdbx_description
1 polymer ?
#
loop_
_entity_poly.entity_id
_entity_poly.type
_entity_poly.pdbx_seq_one_letter_code
_entity_poly.pdbx_strand_id
1 'polypeptide(L)'
;MLLSEFDYELPELIAQRPSDKRENSRMMVLNRDEHKILNKHFYDIVDLLDENHVLILNDTKVIPARLYGYKDTGAKIEVFL
;
A
#
# COMPACT_ATOMS: atom_id res chain seq x y z
N MET A 1 13.41 -7.70 -19.23
CA MET A 1 13.33 -7.27 -17.81
C MET A 1 13.72 -8.46 -16.93
N LEU A 2 14.81 -8.34 -16.20
CA LEU A 2 15.32 -9.41 -15.35
C LEU A 2 14.85 -9.21 -13.91
N LEU A 3 14.57 -10.30 -13.20
CA LEU A 3 14.17 -10.25 -11.80
C LEU A 3 15.23 -9.58 -10.92
N SER A 4 16.52 -9.80 -11.25
CA SER A 4 17.64 -9.18 -10.56
C SER A 4 17.68 -7.65 -10.61
N GLU A 5 17.02 -7.04 -11.60
CA GLU A 5 16.91 -5.58 -11.70
C GLU A 5 16.02 -4.97 -10.62
N PHE A 6 15.22 -5.80 -9.96
CA PHE A 6 14.34 -5.39 -8.86
C PHE A 6 14.90 -5.76 -7.50
N ASP A 7 16.10 -6.33 -7.47
CA ASP A 7 16.74 -6.72 -6.22
C ASP A 7 17.43 -5.52 -5.58
N TYR A 8 17.11 -5.27 -4.31
CA TYR A 8 17.70 -4.19 -3.52
C TYR A 8 17.60 -4.52 -2.04
N GLU A 9 18.46 -3.92 -1.25
CA GLU A 9 18.43 -4.08 0.19
C GLU A 9 17.27 -3.28 0.80
N LEU A 10 16.43 -3.97 1.55
CA LEU A 10 15.35 -3.34 2.31
C LEU A 10 15.78 -3.20 3.76
N PRO A 11 16.00 -1.96 4.25
CA PRO A 11 16.27 -1.74 5.66
C PRO A 11 15.00 -1.92 6.50
N GLU A 12 15.07 -1.56 7.76
CA GLU A 12 13.98 -1.67 8.74
C GLU A 12 12.70 -0.89 8.40
N LEU A 13 12.65 -0.27 7.23
CA LEU A 13 11.51 0.53 6.76
C LEU A 13 10.37 -0.30 6.17
N ILE A 14 10.48 -1.62 6.16
CA ILE A 14 9.40 -2.49 5.69
C ILE A 14 8.17 -2.31 6.57
N ALA A 15 7.07 -1.88 5.96
CA ALA A 15 5.80 -1.71 6.65
C ALA A 15 5.20 -3.09 6.97
N GLN A 16 5.13 -3.44 8.25
CA GLN A 16 4.59 -4.73 8.70
C GLN A 16 3.12 -4.67 9.07
N ARG A 17 2.60 -3.50 9.31
CA ARG A 17 1.19 -3.27 9.64
C ARG A 17 0.77 -1.86 9.18
N PRO A 18 -0.53 -1.69 8.89
CA PRO A 18 -1.04 -0.37 8.56
C PRO A 18 -0.92 0.57 9.75
N SER A 19 -0.95 1.87 9.48
CA SER A 19 -1.02 2.88 10.55
C SER A 19 -2.37 2.77 11.29
N ASP A 20 -2.38 3.12 12.55
CA ASP A 20 -3.58 3.04 13.41
C ASP A 20 -4.74 3.89 12.85
N LYS A 21 -4.40 5.04 12.25
CA LYS A 21 -5.33 5.89 11.52
C LYS A 21 -4.86 6.02 10.08
N ARG A 22 -5.74 5.75 9.12
CA ARG A 22 -5.41 5.78 7.69
C ARG A 22 -4.92 7.14 7.23
N GLU A 23 -5.51 8.21 7.73
CA GLU A 23 -5.14 9.59 7.40
C GLU A 23 -3.72 9.95 7.85
N ASN A 24 -3.15 9.23 8.81
CA ASN A 24 -1.79 9.43 9.28
C ASN A 24 -0.73 8.69 8.46
N SER A 25 -1.14 7.95 7.44
CA SER A 25 -0.21 7.25 6.56
C SER A 25 0.70 8.26 5.85
N ARG A 26 1.96 7.89 5.72
CA ARG A 26 2.93 8.71 4.99
C ARG A 26 2.59 8.71 3.50
N MET A 27 2.76 9.85 2.88
CA MET A 27 2.46 10.06 1.46
C MET A 27 3.63 10.75 0.78
N MET A 28 4.04 10.20 -0.36
CA MET A 28 5.02 10.84 -1.22
C MET A 28 4.28 11.59 -2.33
N VAL A 29 4.58 12.86 -2.48
CA VAL A 29 4.01 13.71 -3.53
C VAL A 29 5.08 13.97 -4.58
N LEU A 30 4.80 13.57 -5.81
CA LEU A 30 5.69 13.78 -6.95
C LEU A 30 5.13 14.91 -7.83
N ASN A 31 5.85 16.02 -7.88
CA ASN A 31 5.54 17.11 -8.79
C ASN A 31 6.47 17.01 -10.01
N ARG A 32 5.93 16.54 -11.12
CA ARG A 32 6.70 16.33 -12.34
C ARG A 32 7.14 17.62 -13.00
N ASP A 33 6.30 18.64 -12.95
CA ASP A 33 6.58 19.92 -13.60
C ASP A 33 7.72 20.68 -12.91
N GLU A 34 7.76 20.61 -11.59
CA GLU A 34 8.80 21.25 -10.78
C GLU A 34 9.97 20.31 -10.44
N HIS A 35 9.89 19.04 -10.83
CA HIS A 35 10.86 17.99 -10.48
C HIS A 35 11.12 17.89 -8.97
N LYS A 36 10.05 17.97 -8.18
CA LYS A 36 10.12 17.93 -6.71
C LYS A 36 9.49 16.67 -6.14
N ILE A 37 10.07 16.19 -5.06
CA ILE A 37 9.53 15.12 -4.22
C ILE A 37 9.27 15.70 -2.85
N LEU A 38 8.02 15.62 -2.39
CA LEU A 38 7.60 16.07 -1.07
C LEU A 38 7.18 14.89 -0.22
N ASN A 39 7.59 14.88 1.04
CA ASN A 39 7.16 13.89 2.03
C ASN A 39 6.07 14.51 2.91
N LYS A 40 4.87 13.97 2.79
CA LYS A 40 3.69 14.44 3.50
C LYS A 40 2.95 13.29 4.16
N HIS A 41 1.79 13.56 4.73
CA HIS A 41 0.87 12.55 5.23
C HIS A 41 -0.40 12.56 4.40
N PHE A 42 -1.17 11.48 4.45
CA PHE A 42 -2.37 11.37 3.64
C PHE A 42 -3.39 12.49 3.93
N TYR A 43 -3.48 12.98 5.16
CA TYR A 43 -4.37 14.09 5.51
C TYR A 43 -4.04 15.39 4.78
N ASP A 44 -2.81 15.55 4.28
CA ASP A 44 -2.39 16.72 3.50
C ASP A 44 -3.01 16.76 2.09
N ILE A 45 -3.68 15.67 1.67
CA ILE A 45 -4.32 15.61 0.34
C ILE A 45 -5.38 16.69 0.16
N VAL A 46 -5.99 17.14 1.23
CA VAL A 46 -7.00 18.21 1.23
C VAL A 46 -6.41 19.52 0.69
N ASP A 47 -5.14 19.79 0.98
CA ASP A 47 -4.45 20.99 0.53
C ASP A 47 -3.89 20.86 -0.91
N LEU A 48 -3.79 19.62 -1.41
CA LEU A 48 -3.24 19.34 -2.73
C LEU A 48 -4.29 19.32 -3.83
N LEU A 49 -5.54 19.05 -3.48
CA LEU A 49 -6.64 18.94 -4.41
C LEU A 49 -7.55 20.18 -4.28
N ASP A 50 -8.08 20.62 -5.41
CA ASP A 50 -9.01 21.73 -5.49
C ASP A 50 -10.27 21.35 -6.29
N GLU A 51 -11.13 22.32 -6.56
CA GLU A 51 -12.37 22.12 -7.30
C GLU A 51 -12.20 21.66 -8.75
N ASN A 52 -10.98 21.78 -9.31
CA ASN A 52 -10.67 21.35 -10.67
C ASN A 52 -10.25 19.87 -10.75
N HIS A 53 -10.12 19.20 -9.61
CA HIS A 53 -9.73 17.79 -9.54
C HIS A 53 -10.94 16.89 -9.39
N VAL A 54 -10.85 15.71 -10.01
CA VAL A 54 -11.80 14.61 -9.82
C VAL A 54 -11.06 13.44 -9.21
N LEU A 55 -11.50 13.01 -8.05
CA LEU A 55 -10.89 11.88 -7.33
C LEU A 55 -11.70 10.60 -7.58
N ILE A 56 -11.07 9.65 -8.24
CA ILE A 56 -11.69 8.35 -8.52
C ILE A 56 -11.13 7.33 -7.54
N LEU A 57 -12.01 6.72 -6.77
CA LEU A 57 -11.66 5.76 -5.73
C LEU A 57 -12.14 4.35 -6.06
N ASN A 58 -11.44 3.37 -5.55
CA ASN A 58 -11.89 2.00 -5.56
C ASN A 58 -12.77 1.75 -4.33
N ASP A 59 -14.02 1.42 -4.57
CA ASP A 59 -15.02 1.11 -3.53
C ASP A 59 -15.27 -0.40 -3.39
N THR A 60 -14.38 -1.20 -3.89
CA THR A 60 -14.46 -2.65 -3.82
C THR A 60 -14.22 -3.13 -2.38
N LYS A 61 -15.15 -3.91 -1.86
CA LYS A 61 -15.00 -4.55 -0.55
C LYS A 61 -14.07 -5.74 -0.67
N VAL A 62 -12.99 -5.73 0.10
CA VAL A 62 -12.08 -6.87 0.20
C VAL A 62 -12.67 -7.93 1.12
N ILE A 63 -12.74 -9.17 0.63
CA ILE A 63 -13.15 -10.32 1.45
C ILE A 63 -11.91 -11.03 2.02
N PRO A 64 -12.01 -11.69 3.19
CA PRO A 64 -10.95 -12.54 3.70
C PRO A 64 -10.82 -13.78 2.79
N ALA A 65 -9.82 -13.75 1.91
CA ALA A 65 -9.65 -14.77 0.86
C ALA A 65 -8.62 -15.86 1.24
N ARG A 66 -7.90 -15.66 2.35
CA ARG A 66 -6.89 -16.61 2.83
C ARG A 66 -7.51 -17.51 3.90
N LEU A 67 -7.54 -18.81 3.62
CA LEU A 67 -8.06 -19.82 4.52
C LEU A 67 -6.93 -20.73 4.99
N TYR A 68 -6.94 -21.09 6.26
CA TYR A 68 -6.00 -22.02 6.85
C TYR A 68 -6.70 -23.30 7.27
N GLY A 69 -6.04 -24.43 7.00
CA GLY A 69 -6.53 -25.73 7.38
C GLY A 69 -5.38 -26.69 7.66
N TYR A 70 -5.72 -27.91 8.01
CA TYR A 70 -4.75 -28.96 8.28
C TYR A 70 -5.12 -30.23 7.52
N LYS A 71 -4.11 -30.90 7.00
CA LYS A 71 -4.28 -32.28 6.47
C LYS A 71 -4.44 -33.28 7.63
N ASP A 72 -4.95 -34.45 7.30
CA ASP A 72 -5.04 -35.57 8.27
C ASP A 72 -3.68 -35.92 8.84
N THR A 73 -2.61 -35.65 8.11
CA THR A 73 -1.22 -35.84 8.56
C THR A 73 -0.75 -34.75 9.54
N GLY A 74 -1.55 -33.72 9.81
CA GLY A 74 -1.21 -32.60 10.67
C GLY A 74 -0.49 -31.44 9.98
N ALA A 75 -0.20 -31.54 8.69
CA ALA A 75 0.45 -30.46 7.92
C ALA A 75 -0.50 -29.30 7.68
N LYS A 76 -0.02 -28.08 7.95
CA LYS A 76 -0.77 -26.85 7.72
C LYS A 76 -0.90 -26.57 6.22
N ILE A 77 -2.10 -26.21 5.80
CA ILE A 77 -2.42 -25.80 4.44
C ILE A 77 -2.94 -24.38 4.43
N GLU A 78 -2.57 -23.62 3.41
CA GLU A 78 -3.08 -22.29 3.13
C GLU A 78 -3.75 -22.31 1.76
N VAL A 79 -5.00 -21.80 1.70
CA VAL A 79 -5.80 -21.72 0.47
C VAL A 79 -6.20 -20.28 0.21
N PHE A 80 -5.96 -19.84 -1.01
CA PHE A 80 -6.43 -18.54 -1.50
C PHE A 80 -7.66 -18.72 -2.40
N LEU A 81 -8.67 -17.93 -2.15
CA LEU A 81 -9.87 -17.87 -2.99
C LEU A 81 -9.68 -16.94 -4.19
#